data_4b3f64308c19753a5f3dd5cccdbb1af0
#
_entry.id   4b3f64308c19753a5f3dd5cccdbb1af0
#
_cell.length_a   1.000
_cell.length_b   1.000
_cell.length_c   1.000
_cell.angle_alpha   90.00
_cell.angle_beta   90.00
_cell.angle_gamma   90.00
#
_symmetry.space_group_name_H-M   'P 1'
#
loop_
_entity.id
_entity.type
_entity.pdbx_description
1 polymer ?
#
loop_
_entity_poly.entity_id
_entity_poly.type
_entity_poly.pdbx_seq_one_letter_code
_entity_poly.pdbx_strand_id
1 'polypeptide(L)'
;MKFYAPFCLPFLVGALVMAAVIAWKYVVWFAELPRADKKRVLFGIPTPRTLGAVGEVIGECLLHRRIFRVNPLLGYMHMSLAFGWFLLIVVGWIETVAYLGLRWVPLQGHVFFKYFAPTLMLREKPFFDFVMDLLLLFVLSGVALAWAKRFCSRAMGMRRTTRHVPGDRIALTALWFVFPARLAAESITCGIYGMGGFLTGGLGAFMAEHLGRSTLVVLEQGAWWFYSIALGVFFVALPFSRYMHIFTEIPLIFLRRYGVRPREKESSADRFQIEACSRCGICIDPCQLQSVLGIDDVQSVYFLRDRRYGMLTREVAQNCLMCGRCQAKCPVGIDLNTLRLNSRDTMRNTPDERRYDYFKGLDRSEGEGKVGYFAGCMTLLTPRTMTAMERIFTAAGEEVWWADRNGGVCCGRPLKLSGETDSARRMMEYNTQLFRRHGIRTLVTSCPICLKVFREEYRLDGIRVIHHSQYILELLSAGRLRLERGAASYAYHDPCELGRGSGIYDEPRA
;
A
#
# COMPACT_ATOMS: atom_id res chain seq x y z
N MET A 1 -37.79 -28.99 -3.32
CA MET A 1 -36.95 -27.85 -2.86
C MET A 1 -36.54 -27.01 -4.06
N LYS A 2 -36.82 -25.71 -4.07
CA LYS A 2 -36.31 -24.82 -5.12
C LYS A 2 -34.88 -24.40 -4.73
N PHE A 3 -33.86 -25.01 -5.33
CA PHE A 3 -32.45 -24.64 -5.10
C PHE A 3 -31.96 -23.54 -6.01
N TYR A 4 -32.75 -23.14 -6.99
CA TYR A 4 -32.40 -22.18 -8.00
C TYR A 4 -33.62 -21.33 -8.40
N ALA A 5 -33.36 -20.06 -8.60
CA ALA A 5 -34.32 -19.13 -9.22
C ALA A 5 -33.58 -18.33 -10.32
N PRO A 6 -34.28 -17.94 -11.41
CA PRO A 6 -33.64 -17.25 -12.56
C PRO A 6 -32.88 -15.98 -12.17
N PHE A 7 -33.31 -15.28 -11.14
CA PHE A 7 -32.62 -14.09 -10.67
C PHE A 7 -31.22 -14.36 -10.07
N CYS A 8 -30.86 -15.61 -9.76
CA CYS A 8 -29.49 -15.94 -9.33
C CYS A 8 -28.47 -15.89 -10.48
N LEU A 9 -28.93 -15.90 -11.73
CA LEU A 9 -28.05 -15.97 -12.89
C LEU A 9 -27.05 -14.81 -12.98
N PRO A 10 -27.43 -13.52 -12.83
CA PRO A 10 -26.45 -12.42 -12.87
C PRO A 10 -25.35 -12.55 -11.79
N PHE A 11 -25.71 -12.97 -10.58
CA PHE A 11 -24.75 -13.25 -9.52
C PHE A 11 -23.78 -14.38 -9.90
N LEU A 12 -24.28 -15.52 -10.39
CA LEU A 12 -23.45 -16.67 -10.74
C LEU A 12 -22.50 -16.33 -11.89
N VAL A 13 -22.99 -15.69 -12.94
CA VAL A 13 -22.17 -15.24 -14.06
C VAL A 13 -21.09 -14.26 -13.56
N GLY A 14 -21.44 -13.28 -12.75
CA GLY A 14 -20.51 -12.33 -12.17
C GLY A 14 -19.42 -13.01 -11.33
N ALA A 15 -19.80 -13.96 -10.47
CA ALA A 15 -18.87 -14.70 -9.63
C ALA A 15 -17.90 -15.58 -10.45
N LEU A 16 -18.40 -16.25 -11.49
CA LEU A 16 -17.57 -17.05 -12.39
C LEU A 16 -16.58 -16.19 -13.17
N VAL A 17 -17.04 -15.08 -13.75
CA VAL A 17 -16.16 -14.14 -14.48
C VAL A 17 -15.09 -13.58 -13.55
N MET A 18 -15.48 -13.14 -12.34
CA MET A 18 -14.53 -12.66 -11.34
C MET A 18 -13.47 -13.71 -11.02
N ALA A 19 -13.88 -14.92 -10.69
CA ALA A 19 -12.98 -16.02 -10.34
C ALA A 19 -12.02 -16.36 -11.50
N ALA A 20 -12.54 -16.48 -12.71
CA ALA A 20 -11.75 -16.79 -13.90
C ALA A 20 -10.70 -15.69 -14.19
N VAL A 21 -11.10 -14.42 -14.15
CA VAL A 21 -10.19 -13.31 -14.43
C VAL A 21 -9.11 -13.17 -13.34
N ILE A 22 -9.48 -13.32 -12.05
CA ILE A 22 -8.51 -13.26 -10.94
C ILE A 22 -7.52 -14.43 -11.05
N ALA A 23 -8.01 -15.64 -11.29
CA ALA A 23 -7.17 -16.82 -11.48
C ALA A 23 -6.20 -16.62 -12.64
N TRP A 24 -6.70 -16.15 -13.80
CA TRP A 24 -5.86 -15.84 -14.96
C TRP A 24 -4.79 -14.82 -14.64
N LYS A 25 -5.15 -13.67 -14.03
CA LYS A 25 -4.18 -12.64 -13.63
C LYS A 25 -3.10 -13.22 -12.71
N TYR A 26 -3.47 -14.01 -11.73
CA TYR A 26 -2.51 -14.60 -10.79
C TYR A 26 -1.58 -15.60 -11.46
N VAL A 27 -2.09 -16.48 -12.31
CA VAL A 27 -1.27 -17.43 -13.08
C VAL A 27 -0.23 -16.65 -13.89
N VAL A 28 -0.64 -15.62 -14.62
CA VAL A 28 0.28 -14.79 -15.42
C VAL A 28 1.31 -14.10 -14.54
N TRP A 29 0.88 -13.42 -13.46
CA TRP A 29 1.81 -12.67 -12.60
C TRP A 29 2.81 -13.57 -11.86
N PHE A 30 2.37 -14.74 -11.39
CA PHE A 30 3.28 -15.71 -10.77
C PHE A 30 4.19 -16.39 -11.80
N ALA A 31 3.70 -16.64 -13.02
CA ALA A 31 4.53 -17.18 -14.10
C ALA A 31 5.64 -16.22 -14.53
N GLU A 32 5.40 -14.92 -14.50
CA GLU A 32 6.35 -13.88 -14.86
C GLU A 32 7.32 -13.49 -13.73
N LEU A 33 7.12 -13.97 -12.49
CA LEU A 33 8.05 -13.71 -11.39
C LEU A 33 9.46 -14.21 -11.71
N PRO A 34 10.51 -13.44 -11.39
CA PRO A 34 11.89 -13.89 -11.51
C PRO A 34 12.13 -15.23 -10.79
N ARG A 35 12.98 -16.09 -11.35
CA ARG A 35 13.29 -17.41 -10.76
C ARG A 35 13.71 -17.34 -9.29
N ALA A 36 14.50 -16.32 -8.92
CA ALA A 36 14.90 -16.09 -7.54
C ALA A 36 13.73 -15.81 -6.60
N ASP A 37 12.72 -15.07 -7.07
CA ASP A 37 11.54 -14.72 -6.28
C ASP A 37 10.56 -15.91 -6.18
N LYS A 38 10.42 -16.70 -7.25
CA LYS A 38 9.70 -17.99 -7.20
C LYS A 38 10.29 -18.92 -6.13
N LYS A 39 11.63 -19.03 -6.08
CA LYS A 39 12.33 -19.81 -5.03
C LYS A 39 12.03 -19.25 -3.64
N ARG A 40 12.07 -17.92 -3.45
CA ARG A 40 11.72 -17.28 -2.15
C ARG A 40 10.31 -17.60 -1.71
N VAL A 41 9.34 -17.59 -2.62
CA VAL A 41 7.96 -17.97 -2.33
C VAL A 41 7.89 -19.44 -1.93
N LEU A 42 8.43 -20.35 -2.75
CA LEU A 42 8.38 -21.79 -2.50
C LEU A 42 9.02 -22.17 -1.14
N PHE A 43 10.23 -21.67 -0.86
CA PHE A 43 10.92 -21.94 0.40
C PHE A 43 10.38 -21.10 1.58
N GLY A 44 9.62 -20.04 1.32
CA GLY A 44 8.96 -19.22 2.33
C GLY A 44 7.73 -19.89 2.94
N ILE A 45 6.99 -20.67 2.15
CA ILE A 45 5.73 -21.32 2.56
C ILE A 45 5.88 -22.18 3.82
N PRO A 46 6.86 -23.10 3.95
CA PRO A 46 6.99 -23.96 5.13
C PRO A 46 7.67 -23.26 6.32
N THR A 47 7.74 -21.94 6.37
CA THR A 47 8.42 -21.20 7.43
C THR A 47 7.43 -20.48 8.36
N PRO A 48 7.85 -20.08 9.59
CA PRO A 48 7.05 -19.24 10.49
C PRO A 48 6.61 -17.90 9.87
N ARG A 49 7.26 -17.47 8.77
CA ARG A 49 6.87 -16.28 8.02
C ARG A 49 5.45 -16.37 7.47
N THR A 50 4.98 -17.58 7.15
CA THR A 50 3.61 -17.84 6.71
C THR A 50 2.60 -17.55 7.82
N LEU A 51 2.85 -17.98 9.06
CA LEU A 51 2.00 -17.65 10.20
C LEU A 51 1.96 -16.14 10.46
N GLY A 52 3.15 -15.48 10.36
CA GLY A 52 3.23 -14.03 10.43
C GLY A 52 2.45 -13.32 9.31
N ALA A 53 2.43 -13.89 8.09
CA ALA A 53 1.65 -13.36 6.98
C ALA A 53 0.14 -13.52 7.22
N VAL A 54 -0.31 -14.68 7.71
CA VAL A 54 -1.71 -14.91 8.07
C VAL A 54 -2.18 -13.92 9.15
N GLY A 55 -1.38 -13.74 10.22
CA GLY A 55 -1.67 -12.76 11.26
C GLY A 55 -1.74 -11.31 10.72
N GLU A 56 -0.87 -10.96 9.75
CA GLU A 56 -0.92 -9.67 9.08
C GLU A 56 -2.15 -9.52 8.18
N VAL A 57 -2.56 -10.58 7.46
CA VAL A 57 -3.81 -10.58 6.66
C VAL A 57 -5.02 -10.33 7.56
N ILE A 58 -5.15 -11.02 8.69
CA ILE A 58 -6.25 -10.79 9.64
C ILE A 58 -6.21 -9.34 10.14
N GLY A 59 -5.03 -8.85 10.54
CA GLY A 59 -4.87 -7.51 11.10
C GLY A 59 -5.12 -6.38 10.10
N GLU A 60 -4.74 -6.55 8.85
CA GLU A 60 -4.75 -5.46 7.86
C GLU A 60 -5.87 -5.59 6.83
N CYS A 61 -6.18 -6.81 6.34
CA CYS A 61 -7.24 -6.98 5.35
C CYS A 61 -8.65 -7.09 5.96
N LEU A 62 -8.78 -7.61 7.21
CA LEU A 62 -10.07 -7.72 7.89
C LEU A 62 -10.26 -6.59 8.91
N LEU A 63 -9.33 -6.42 9.84
CA LEU A 63 -9.45 -5.46 10.94
C LEU A 63 -8.93 -4.05 10.60
N HIS A 64 -8.22 -3.87 9.48
CA HIS A 64 -7.73 -2.57 8.97
C HIS A 64 -6.94 -1.74 10.00
N ARG A 65 -6.11 -2.38 10.84
CA ARG A 65 -5.41 -1.74 11.97
C ARG A 65 -4.58 -0.52 11.56
N ARG A 66 -3.86 -0.57 10.43
CA ARG A 66 -3.07 0.56 9.94
C ARG A 66 -3.94 1.73 9.52
N ILE A 67 -5.10 1.46 8.90
CA ILE A 67 -6.05 2.51 8.51
C ILE A 67 -6.62 3.17 9.77
N PHE A 68 -7.01 2.40 10.79
CA PHE A 68 -7.49 2.92 12.07
C PHE A 68 -6.47 3.84 12.75
N ARG A 69 -5.17 3.50 12.71
CA ARG A 69 -4.11 4.35 13.30
C ARG A 69 -3.95 5.69 12.57
N VAL A 70 -4.25 5.75 11.29
CA VAL A 70 -4.16 6.98 10.50
C VAL A 70 -5.44 7.80 10.60
N ASN A 71 -6.59 7.16 10.47
CA ASN A 71 -7.91 7.79 10.54
C ASN A 71 -8.96 6.77 11.04
N PRO A 72 -9.42 6.88 12.31
CA PRO A 72 -10.33 5.91 12.92
C PRO A 72 -11.67 5.78 12.17
N LEU A 73 -12.22 6.88 11.69
CA LEU A 73 -13.49 6.88 10.96
C LEU A 73 -13.38 6.15 9.62
N LEU A 74 -12.26 6.37 8.91
CA LEU A 74 -11.95 5.64 7.69
C LEU A 74 -11.71 4.14 7.98
N GLY A 75 -11.04 3.83 9.07
CA GLY A 75 -10.81 2.47 9.53
C GLY A 75 -12.11 1.72 9.79
N TYR A 76 -13.04 2.34 10.53
CA TYR A 76 -14.38 1.79 10.76
C TYR A 76 -15.14 1.56 9.47
N MET A 77 -15.17 2.54 8.56
CA MET A 77 -15.84 2.42 7.26
C MET A 77 -15.31 1.23 6.45
N HIS A 78 -13.99 1.04 6.40
CA HIS A 78 -13.38 -0.08 5.69
C HIS A 78 -13.65 -1.42 6.38
N MET A 79 -13.51 -1.47 7.70
CA MET A 79 -13.75 -2.68 8.49
C MET A 79 -15.21 -3.13 8.39
N SER A 80 -16.16 -2.21 8.53
CA SER A 80 -17.59 -2.55 8.46
C SER A 80 -17.96 -3.11 7.08
N LEU A 81 -17.41 -2.55 6.00
CA LEU A 81 -17.64 -3.06 4.65
C LEU A 81 -16.95 -4.41 4.39
N ALA A 82 -15.66 -4.52 4.67
CA ALA A 82 -14.88 -5.71 4.31
C ALA A 82 -15.12 -6.85 5.30
N PHE A 83 -14.93 -6.61 6.59
CA PHE A 83 -15.11 -7.64 7.62
C PHE A 83 -16.58 -7.97 7.85
N GLY A 84 -17.47 -6.97 7.83
CA GLY A 84 -18.90 -7.18 7.91
C GLY A 84 -19.42 -8.05 6.76
N TRP A 85 -18.98 -7.78 5.52
CA TRP A 85 -19.36 -8.62 4.38
C TRP A 85 -18.79 -10.05 4.50
N PHE A 86 -17.53 -10.16 4.88
CA PHE A 86 -16.91 -11.48 5.16
C PHE A 86 -17.73 -12.27 6.21
N LEU A 87 -18.10 -11.64 7.31
CA LEU A 87 -18.91 -12.27 8.35
C LEU A 87 -20.31 -12.63 7.86
N LEU A 88 -20.97 -11.80 7.06
CA LEU A 88 -22.26 -12.14 6.45
C LEU A 88 -22.17 -13.43 5.61
N ILE A 89 -21.07 -13.62 4.88
CA ILE A 89 -20.85 -14.84 4.09
C ILE A 89 -20.58 -16.03 5.00
N VAL A 90 -19.69 -15.88 5.98
CA VAL A 90 -19.31 -16.97 6.90
C VAL A 90 -20.49 -17.41 7.78
N VAL A 91 -21.17 -16.46 8.40
CA VAL A 91 -22.33 -16.77 9.27
C VAL A 91 -23.49 -17.32 8.44
N GLY A 92 -23.77 -16.75 7.27
CA GLY A 92 -24.79 -17.28 6.35
C GLY A 92 -24.45 -18.67 5.84
N TRP A 93 -23.17 -18.99 5.64
CA TRP A 93 -22.73 -20.35 5.32
C TRP A 93 -22.92 -21.31 6.52
N ILE A 94 -22.53 -20.90 7.74
CA ILE A 94 -22.75 -21.70 8.96
C ILE A 94 -24.25 -21.97 9.17
N GLU A 95 -25.08 -20.95 9.02
CA GLU A 95 -26.53 -21.06 9.03
C GLU A 95 -27.02 -22.11 8.02
N THR A 96 -26.56 -22.02 6.79
CA THR A 96 -26.93 -22.91 5.69
C THR A 96 -26.51 -24.36 5.99
N VAL A 97 -25.29 -24.58 6.49
CA VAL A 97 -24.79 -25.91 6.86
C VAL A 97 -25.57 -26.49 8.04
N ALA A 98 -25.83 -25.69 9.07
CA ALA A 98 -26.52 -26.13 10.27
C ALA A 98 -27.94 -26.65 9.97
N TYR A 99 -28.62 -26.05 9.01
CA TYR A 99 -30.04 -26.34 8.74
C TYR A 99 -30.30 -27.16 7.48
N LEU A 100 -29.34 -27.14 6.50
CA LEU A 100 -29.47 -27.91 5.27
C LEU A 100 -28.63 -29.18 5.23
N GLY A 101 -27.70 -29.36 6.17
CA GLY A 101 -26.74 -30.46 6.17
C GLY A 101 -25.78 -30.49 4.99
N LEU A 102 -25.71 -29.42 4.22
CA LEU A 102 -24.88 -29.31 3.01
C LEU A 102 -23.46 -28.86 3.37
N ARG A 103 -22.51 -29.78 3.34
CA ARG A 103 -21.18 -29.61 3.94
C ARG A 103 -20.15 -28.84 3.13
N TRP A 104 -20.33 -28.50 1.80
CA TRP A 104 -19.17 -28.14 1.01
C TRP A 104 -19.27 -27.05 -0.07
N VAL A 105 -20.31 -26.21 -0.13
CA VAL A 105 -20.37 -25.17 -1.16
C VAL A 105 -20.61 -23.77 -0.57
N PRO A 106 -19.55 -22.96 -0.36
CA PRO A 106 -19.68 -21.62 0.23
C PRO A 106 -20.37 -20.59 -0.71
N LEU A 107 -20.58 -20.92 -1.97
CA LEU A 107 -21.24 -20.08 -2.98
C LEU A 107 -22.68 -20.51 -3.28
N GLN A 108 -23.32 -21.20 -2.35
CA GLN A 108 -24.72 -21.57 -2.52
C GLN A 108 -25.61 -20.32 -2.55
N GLY A 109 -26.64 -20.34 -3.40
CA GLY A 109 -27.61 -19.26 -3.49
C GLY A 109 -28.23 -18.87 -2.14
N HIS A 110 -28.38 -19.82 -1.23
CA HIS A 110 -28.92 -19.63 0.12
C HIS A 110 -28.11 -18.65 1.00
N VAL A 111 -26.78 -18.58 0.82
CA VAL A 111 -25.91 -17.66 1.56
C VAL A 111 -26.15 -16.21 1.15
N PHE A 112 -26.46 -16.01 -0.13
CA PHE A 112 -26.62 -14.68 -0.71
C PHE A 112 -28.10 -14.25 -0.84
N PHE A 113 -29.05 -15.22 -0.92
CA PHE A 113 -30.45 -14.95 -1.21
C PHE A 113 -31.36 -15.58 -0.16
N LYS A 114 -31.81 -14.79 0.81
CA LYS A 114 -32.75 -15.22 1.84
C LYS A 114 -34.13 -15.66 1.28
N TYR A 115 -34.35 -15.40 -0.01
CA TYR A 115 -35.51 -15.92 -0.77
C TYR A 115 -35.73 -17.44 -0.61
N PHE A 116 -34.66 -18.20 -0.43
CA PHE A 116 -34.73 -19.66 -0.28
C PHE A 116 -34.99 -20.11 1.16
N ALA A 117 -34.90 -19.23 2.15
CA ALA A 117 -35.03 -19.54 3.55
C ALA A 117 -36.42 -20.15 3.93
N PRO A 118 -37.56 -19.62 3.40
CA PRO A 118 -38.87 -20.16 3.72
C PRO A 118 -39.08 -21.60 3.26
N THR A 119 -38.43 -22.00 2.15
CA THR A 119 -38.56 -23.35 1.58
C THR A 119 -37.74 -24.39 2.33
N LEU A 120 -36.91 -23.97 3.29
CA LEU A 120 -35.94 -24.79 3.99
C LEU A 120 -36.28 -25.04 5.48
N MET A 121 -37.50 -24.74 5.90
CA MET A 121 -37.92 -24.80 7.31
C MET A 121 -37.05 -23.95 8.26
N LEU A 122 -36.51 -22.86 7.75
CA LEU A 122 -35.67 -21.93 8.51
C LEU A 122 -36.48 -20.95 9.39
N ARG A 123 -37.75 -21.28 9.63
CA ARG A 123 -38.73 -20.38 10.21
C ARG A 123 -38.51 -20.02 11.69
N GLU A 124 -37.75 -20.81 12.42
CA GLU A 124 -37.51 -20.58 13.85
C GLU A 124 -36.04 -20.49 14.20
N LYS A 125 -35.43 -19.29 13.96
CA LYS A 125 -34.02 -19.06 14.26
C LYS A 125 -33.76 -17.65 14.74
N PRO A 126 -34.30 -17.29 15.89
CA PRO A 126 -34.12 -15.93 16.39
C PRO A 126 -32.65 -15.53 16.54
N PHE A 127 -31.76 -16.47 16.83
CA PHE A 127 -30.32 -16.18 16.96
C PHE A 127 -29.66 -15.82 15.63
N PHE A 128 -29.81 -16.64 14.59
CA PHE A 128 -29.20 -16.34 13.28
C PHE A 128 -29.84 -15.13 12.61
N ASP A 129 -31.17 -14.98 12.69
CA ASP A 129 -31.87 -13.81 12.16
C ASP A 129 -31.41 -12.54 12.86
N PHE A 130 -31.22 -12.55 14.18
CA PHE A 130 -30.66 -11.41 14.92
C PHE A 130 -29.21 -11.09 14.48
N VAL A 131 -28.33 -12.11 14.43
CA VAL A 131 -26.92 -11.92 14.06
C VAL A 131 -26.79 -11.43 12.63
N MET A 132 -27.56 -12.00 11.69
CA MET A 132 -27.50 -11.57 10.28
C MET A 132 -28.00 -10.14 10.10
N ASP A 133 -29.06 -9.73 10.79
CA ASP A 133 -29.54 -8.35 10.81
C ASP A 133 -28.51 -7.38 11.42
N LEU A 134 -27.87 -7.79 12.52
CA LEU A 134 -26.79 -6.99 13.15
C LEU A 134 -25.61 -6.79 12.20
N LEU A 135 -25.18 -7.85 11.51
CA LEU A 135 -24.10 -7.78 10.52
C LEU A 135 -24.51 -6.94 9.31
N LEU A 136 -25.74 -7.06 8.84
CA LEU A 136 -26.25 -6.24 7.74
C LEU A 136 -26.29 -4.75 8.13
N LEU A 137 -26.77 -4.43 9.33
CA LEU A 137 -26.75 -3.07 9.87
C LEU A 137 -25.33 -2.53 10.00
N PHE A 138 -24.38 -3.36 10.46
CA PHE A 138 -22.97 -3.01 10.54
C PHE A 138 -22.40 -2.65 9.18
N VAL A 139 -22.68 -3.42 8.12
CA VAL A 139 -22.25 -3.11 6.76
C VAL A 139 -22.94 -1.85 6.22
N LEU A 140 -24.23 -1.71 6.45
CA LEU A 140 -25.01 -0.53 6.03
C LEU A 140 -24.50 0.76 6.66
N SER A 141 -24.05 0.71 7.93
CA SER A 141 -23.42 1.86 8.58
C SER A 141 -22.14 2.29 7.85
N GLY A 142 -21.34 1.33 7.38
CA GLY A 142 -20.16 1.60 6.54
C GLY A 142 -20.51 2.18 5.18
N VAL A 143 -21.58 1.71 4.55
CA VAL A 143 -22.09 2.29 3.29
C VAL A 143 -22.54 3.74 3.51
N ALA A 144 -23.28 4.02 4.58
CA ALA A 144 -23.72 5.38 4.93
C ALA A 144 -22.52 6.31 5.16
N LEU A 145 -21.49 5.85 5.87
CA LEU A 145 -20.24 6.60 6.05
C LEU A 145 -19.49 6.82 4.73
N ALA A 146 -19.49 5.85 3.82
CA ALA A 146 -18.88 6.01 2.50
C ALA A 146 -19.61 7.07 1.66
N TRP A 147 -20.93 7.16 1.78
CA TRP A 147 -21.72 8.23 1.18
C TRP A 147 -21.40 9.59 1.83
N ALA A 148 -21.42 9.66 3.17
CA ALA A 148 -21.08 10.89 3.89
C ALA A 148 -19.69 11.39 3.54
N LYS A 149 -18.69 10.49 3.43
CA LYS A 149 -17.34 10.85 3.00
C LYS A 149 -17.30 11.51 1.62
N ARG A 150 -18.17 11.14 0.71
CA ARG A 150 -18.20 11.74 -0.63
C ARG A 150 -18.48 13.26 -0.59
N PHE A 151 -19.31 13.70 0.35
CA PHE A 151 -19.72 15.09 0.50
C PHE A 151 -18.89 15.83 1.55
N CYS A 152 -18.52 15.15 2.63
CA CYS A 152 -17.89 15.74 3.82
C CYS A 152 -16.45 15.23 4.05
N SER A 153 -15.69 14.89 3.00
CA SER A 153 -14.36 14.26 3.14
C SER A 153 -13.36 15.10 3.94
N ARG A 154 -13.44 16.44 3.88
CA ARG A 154 -12.57 17.33 4.66
C ARG A 154 -12.92 17.29 6.15
N ALA A 155 -14.20 17.29 6.50
CA ALA A 155 -14.65 17.15 7.89
C ALA A 155 -14.29 15.77 8.48
N MET A 156 -14.15 14.74 7.63
CA MET A 156 -13.68 13.40 8.02
C MET A 156 -12.14 13.29 8.09
N GLY A 157 -11.42 14.40 8.03
CA GLY A 157 -9.98 14.44 8.22
C GLY A 157 -9.13 13.96 7.05
N MET A 158 -9.66 13.96 5.82
CA MET A 158 -8.86 13.61 4.64
C MET A 158 -9.46 14.12 3.35
N ARG A 159 -8.61 14.31 2.33
CA ARG A 159 -9.06 14.67 0.99
C ARG A 159 -9.61 13.47 0.24
N ARG A 160 -10.70 13.68 -0.52
CA ARG A 160 -11.24 12.64 -1.40
C ARG A 160 -10.34 12.44 -2.61
N THR A 161 -10.28 11.22 -3.12
CA THR A 161 -9.69 10.93 -4.42
C THR A 161 -10.61 11.40 -5.53
N THR A 162 -10.03 12.01 -6.56
CA THR A 162 -10.71 12.45 -7.79
C THR A 162 -10.26 11.61 -8.99
N ARG A 163 -10.71 11.94 -10.19
CA ARG A 163 -10.27 11.32 -11.45
C ARG A 163 -10.49 9.80 -11.48
N HIS A 164 -11.73 9.37 -11.16
CA HIS A 164 -12.14 7.98 -11.29
C HIS A 164 -12.22 7.56 -12.76
N VAL A 165 -11.68 6.40 -13.09
CA VAL A 165 -11.87 5.74 -14.39
C VAL A 165 -13.27 5.11 -14.48
N PRO A 166 -13.81 4.87 -15.69
CA PRO A 166 -15.15 4.31 -15.84
C PRO A 166 -15.39 3.02 -15.07
N GLY A 167 -14.45 2.06 -15.12
CA GLY A 167 -14.55 0.80 -14.38
C GLY A 167 -14.68 0.98 -12.87
N ASP A 168 -13.92 1.93 -12.27
CA ASP A 168 -14.05 2.27 -10.85
C ASP A 168 -15.42 2.85 -10.52
N ARG A 169 -16.01 3.67 -11.44
CA ARG A 169 -17.34 4.26 -11.23
C ARG A 169 -18.42 3.20 -11.26
N ILE A 170 -18.37 2.28 -12.22
CA ILE A 170 -19.32 1.18 -12.34
C ILE A 170 -19.26 0.31 -11.07
N ALA A 171 -18.08 -0.15 -10.68
CA ALA A 171 -17.93 -0.99 -9.48
C ALA A 171 -18.36 -0.27 -8.19
N LEU A 172 -18.02 1.01 -8.03
CA LEU A 172 -18.42 1.81 -6.88
C LEU A 172 -19.94 2.01 -6.83
N THR A 173 -20.56 2.33 -7.97
CA THR A 173 -22.02 2.52 -8.04
C THR A 173 -22.75 1.21 -7.73
N ALA A 174 -22.33 0.11 -8.33
CA ALA A 174 -22.89 -1.20 -8.04
C ALA A 174 -22.79 -1.55 -6.54
N LEU A 175 -21.62 -1.36 -5.92
CA LEU A 175 -21.39 -1.62 -4.49
C LEU A 175 -22.33 -0.78 -3.59
N TRP A 176 -22.62 0.45 -3.97
CA TRP A 176 -23.53 1.29 -3.18
C TRP A 176 -24.97 0.77 -3.16
N PHE A 177 -25.39 0.06 -4.20
CA PHE A 177 -26.73 -0.52 -4.27
C PHE A 177 -26.80 -1.95 -3.71
N VAL A 178 -25.71 -2.71 -3.67
CA VAL A 178 -25.72 -4.10 -3.21
C VAL A 178 -26.39 -4.27 -1.84
N PHE A 179 -25.94 -3.56 -0.82
CA PHE A 179 -26.45 -3.75 0.55
C PHE A 179 -27.82 -3.14 0.80
N PRO A 180 -28.15 -1.92 0.30
CA PRO A 180 -29.52 -1.41 0.36
C PRO A 180 -30.53 -2.27 -0.41
N ALA A 181 -30.14 -2.79 -1.58
CA ALA A 181 -30.98 -3.71 -2.34
C ALA A 181 -31.19 -5.04 -1.61
N ARG A 182 -30.14 -5.56 -0.96
CA ARG A 182 -30.24 -6.73 -0.09
C ARG A 182 -31.21 -6.51 1.06
N LEU A 183 -31.08 -5.38 1.77
CA LEU A 183 -32.02 -5.02 2.85
C LEU A 183 -33.46 -5.00 2.35
N ALA A 184 -33.72 -4.34 1.22
CA ALA A 184 -35.07 -4.25 0.66
C ALA A 184 -35.63 -5.63 0.28
N ALA A 185 -34.83 -6.46 -0.44
CA ALA A 185 -35.25 -7.78 -0.87
C ALA A 185 -35.49 -8.74 0.31
N GLU A 186 -34.61 -8.75 1.30
CA GLU A 186 -34.77 -9.58 2.51
C GLU A 186 -36.01 -9.13 3.32
N SER A 187 -36.20 -7.81 3.49
CA SER A 187 -37.36 -7.27 4.23
C SER A 187 -38.68 -7.65 3.57
N ILE A 188 -38.79 -7.57 2.23
CA ILE A 188 -39.99 -7.98 1.50
C ILE A 188 -40.27 -9.49 1.71
N THR A 189 -39.24 -10.34 1.54
CA THR A 189 -39.39 -11.79 1.81
C THR A 189 -39.81 -12.03 3.25
N CYS A 190 -39.21 -11.35 4.23
CA CYS A 190 -39.58 -11.47 5.64
C CYS A 190 -41.04 -11.06 5.89
N GLY A 191 -41.52 -10.01 5.21
CA GLY A 191 -42.93 -9.57 5.31
C GLY A 191 -43.91 -10.58 4.72
N ILE A 192 -43.58 -11.28 3.64
CA ILE A 192 -44.45 -12.28 3.02
C ILE A 192 -44.60 -13.51 3.92
N TYR A 193 -43.52 -13.92 4.60
CA TYR A 193 -43.46 -15.20 5.33
C TYR A 193 -43.50 -15.03 6.86
N GLY A 194 -43.56 -13.81 7.39
CA GLY A 194 -43.59 -13.55 8.84
C GLY A 194 -42.32 -14.02 9.56
N MET A 195 -41.13 -13.76 8.97
CA MET A 195 -39.81 -14.18 9.47
C MET A 195 -38.84 -13.01 9.52
N GLY A 196 -37.59 -13.25 9.96
CA GLY A 196 -36.53 -12.26 10.01
C GLY A 196 -36.26 -11.73 11.41
N GLY A 197 -35.18 -10.99 11.56
CA GLY A 197 -34.75 -10.40 12.82
C GLY A 197 -35.39 -9.02 13.08
N PHE A 198 -34.71 -8.24 13.91
CA PHE A 198 -35.22 -6.93 14.35
C PHE A 198 -35.26 -5.87 13.18
N LEU A 199 -34.33 -5.94 12.23
CA LEU A 199 -34.24 -5.00 11.12
C LEU A 199 -35.10 -5.48 9.93
N THR A 200 -34.78 -6.64 9.38
CA THR A 200 -35.46 -7.18 8.19
C THR A 200 -36.89 -7.62 8.48
N GLY A 201 -37.13 -8.25 9.65
CA GLY A 201 -38.46 -8.64 10.09
C GLY A 201 -39.32 -7.43 10.44
N GLY A 202 -38.77 -6.41 11.13
CA GLY A 202 -39.49 -5.18 11.48
C GLY A 202 -39.94 -4.40 10.26
N LEU A 203 -39.01 -4.20 9.29
CA LEU A 203 -39.34 -3.56 8.00
C LEU A 203 -40.33 -4.40 7.19
N GLY A 204 -40.18 -5.72 7.21
CA GLY A 204 -41.09 -6.66 6.54
C GLY A 204 -42.52 -6.61 7.10
N ALA A 205 -42.66 -6.58 8.40
CA ALA A 205 -43.95 -6.44 9.07
C ALA A 205 -44.64 -5.13 8.71
N PHE A 206 -43.90 -4.02 8.75
CA PHE A 206 -44.38 -2.71 8.31
C PHE A 206 -44.87 -2.74 6.86
N MET A 207 -44.10 -3.35 5.96
CA MET A 207 -44.50 -3.48 4.55
C MET A 207 -45.76 -4.36 4.40
N ALA A 208 -45.86 -5.45 5.17
CA ALA A 208 -47.01 -6.38 5.14
C ALA A 208 -48.29 -5.73 5.65
N GLU A 209 -48.21 -4.80 6.59
CA GLU A 209 -49.34 -4.05 7.11
C GLU A 209 -49.88 -3.04 6.09
N HIS A 210 -49.00 -2.40 5.29
CA HIS A 210 -49.37 -1.34 4.38
C HIS A 210 -49.58 -1.76 2.91
N LEU A 211 -49.03 -2.92 2.54
CA LEU A 211 -49.10 -3.46 1.18
C LEU A 211 -49.79 -4.81 1.15
N GLY A 212 -50.65 -5.01 0.19
CA GLY A 212 -51.29 -6.34 -0.01
C GLY A 212 -50.27 -7.42 -0.37
N ARG A 213 -50.54 -8.63 0.06
CA ARG A 213 -49.63 -9.77 -0.19
C ARG A 213 -49.30 -10.03 -1.65
N SER A 214 -50.25 -9.81 -2.56
CA SER A 214 -50.05 -9.90 -4.00
C SER A 214 -48.98 -8.90 -4.51
N THR A 215 -49.04 -7.65 -4.02
CA THR A 215 -48.07 -6.61 -4.31
C THR A 215 -46.67 -7.00 -3.79
N LEU A 216 -46.57 -7.49 -2.57
CA LEU A 216 -45.30 -7.92 -1.99
C LEU A 216 -44.64 -9.05 -2.80
N VAL A 217 -45.40 -10.02 -3.30
CA VAL A 217 -44.88 -11.13 -4.14
C VAL A 217 -44.30 -10.61 -5.45
N VAL A 218 -44.94 -9.61 -6.07
CA VAL A 218 -44.41 -8.98 -7.31
C VAL A 218 -43.13 -8.19 -6.99
N LEU A 219 -43.14 -7.43 -5.91
CA LEU A 219 -41.98 -6.62 -5.48
C LEU A 219 -40.81 -7.50 -5.07
N GLU A 220 -41.04 -8.66 -4.46
CA GLU A 220 -40.02 -9.62 -4.07
C GLU A 220 -39.18 -10.05 -5.28
N GLN A 221 -39.83 -10.42 -6.39
CA GLN A 221 -39.12 -10.85 -7.60
C GLN A 221 -38.26 -9.69 -8.15
N GLY A 222 -38.83 -8.48 -8.25
CA GLY A 222 -38.12 -7.29 -8.72
C GLY A 222 -36.92 -6.94 -7.83
N ALA A 223 -37.07 -7.01 -6.52
CA ALA A 223 -36.02 -6.69 -5.55
C ALA A 223 -34.84 -7.70 -5.62
N TRP A 224 -35.13 -9.00 -5.74
CA TRP A 224 -34.09 -10.01 -5.88
C TRP A 224 -33.38 -9.94 -7.23
N TRP A 225 -34.07 -9.63 -8.32
CA TRP A 225 -33.43 -9.32 -9.61
C TRP A 225 -32.49 -8.11 -9.50
N PHE A 226 -32.94 -7.02 -8.89
CA PHE A 226 -32.14 -5.80 -8.74
C PHE A 226 -30.88 -6.06 -7.89
N TYR A 227 -31.02 -6.75 -6.76
CA TYR A 227 -29.89 -7.15 -5.92
C TYR A 227 -28.88 -8.02 -6.68
N SER A 228 -29.35 -9.04 -7.36
CA SER A 228 -28.50 -9.97 -8.12
C SER A 228 -27.76 -9.26 -9.27
N ILE A 229 -28.43 -8.38 -9.99
CA ILE A 229 -27.81 -7.58 -11.05
C ILE A 229 -26.74 -6.66 -10.46
N ALA A 230 -27.04 -5.95 -9.36
CA ALA A 230 -26.07 -5.08 -8.70
C ALA A 230 -24.83 -5.86 -8.25
N LEU A 231 -25.03 -7.04 -7.67
CA LEU A 231 -23.95 -7.92 -7.22
C LEU A 231 -23.16 -8.51 -8.39
N GLY A 232 -23.83 -8.94 -9.46
CA GLY A 232 -23.20 -9.46 -10.67
C GLY A 232 -22.35 -8.41 -11.39
N VAL A 233 -22.87 -7.21 -11.54
CA VAL A 233 -22.13 -6.07 -12.13
C VAL A 233 -20.92 -5.72 -11.27
N PHE A 234 -21.06 -5.70 -9.95
CA PHE A 234 -19.93 -5.47 -9.05
C PHE A 234 -18.85 -6.53 -9.24
N PHE A 235 -19.20 -7.81 -9.29
CA PHE A 235 -18.24 -8.92 -9.45
C PHE A 235 -17.54 -8.89 -10.81
N VAL A 236 -18.26 -8.61 -11.89
CA VAL A 236 -17.64 -8.44 -13.23
C VAL A 236 -16.67 -7.26 -13.24
N ALA A 237 -17.05 -6.13 -12.64
CA ALA A 237 -16.21 -4.92 -12.63
C ALA A 237 -15.02 -5.00 -11.65
N LEU A 238 -15.09 -5.84 -10.61
CA LEU A 238 -14.12 -5.92 -9.53
C LEU A 238 -12.68 -6.15 -10.02
N PRO A 239 -12.36 -7.17 -10.86
CA PRO A 239 -11.00 -7.43 -11.29
C PRO A 239 -10.42 -6.36 -12.23
N PHE A 240 -11.24 -5.48 -12.78
CA PHE A 240 -10.84 -4.38 -13.67
C PHE A 240 -10.86 -3.02 -12.99
N SER A 241 -11.25 -2.95 -11.74
CA SER A 241 -11.37 -1.73 -10.95
C SER A 241 -10.40 -1.70 -9.77
N ARG A 242 -10.40 -0.60 -9.04
CA ARG A 242 -9.65 -0.46 -7.79
C ARG A 242 -9.97 -1.55 -6.75
N TYR A 243 -11.14 -2.19 -6.84
CA TYR A 243 -11.57 -3.24 -5.91
C TYR A 243 -10.78 -4.55 -6.07
N MET A 244 -9.97 -4.68 -7.12
CA MET A 244 -9.00 -5.77 -7.23
C MET A 244 -8.06 -5.84 -6.02
N HIS A 245 -7.86 -4.71 -5.30
CA HIS A 245 -7.04 -4.70 -4.07
C HIS A 245 -7.50 -5.70 -3.01
N ILE A 246 -8.82 -5.99 -2.93
CA ILE A 246 -9.40 -6.93 -1.96
C ILE A 246 -8.70 -8.30 -2.07
N PHE A 247 -8.45 -8.75 -3.28
CA PHE A 247 -7.78 -10.03 -3.53
C PHE A 247 -6.26 -9.88 -3.60
N THR A 248 -5.74 -8.75 -4.08
CA THR A 248 -4.30 -8.59 -4.34
C THR A 248 -3.49 -8.24 -3.09
N GLU A 249 -4.11 -7.64 -2.07
CA GLU A 249 -3.41 -7.30 -0.83
C GLU A 249 -2.93 -8.56 -0.09
N ILE A 250 -3.73 -9.63 -0.10
CA ILE A 250 -3.39 -10.91 0.54
C ILE A 250 -2.07 -11.47 -0.04
N PRO A 251 -1.96 -11.82 -1.33
CA PRO A 251 -0.71 -12.32 -1.89
C PRO A 251 0.44 -11.32 -1.76
N LEU A 252 0.19 -10.00 -1.80
CA LEU A 252 1.24 -9.01 -1.58
C LEU A 252 1.85 -9.11 -0.19
N ILE A 253 1.04 -9.34 0.85
CA ILE A 253 1.54 -9.56 2.22
C ILE A 253 2.45 -10.78 2.28
N PHE A 254 2.04 -11.91 1.68
CA PHE A 254 2.85 -13.11 1.61
C PHE A 254 4.15 -12.88 0.85
N LEU A 255 4.10 -12.30 -0.34
CA LEU A 255 5.28 -11.98 -1.15
C LEU A 255 6.28 -11.13 -0.37
N ARG A 256 5.81 -10.08 0.30
CA ARG A 256 6.64 -9.20 1.12
C ARG A 256 7.28 -9.93 2.30
N ARG A 257 6.53 -10.80 2.99
CA ARG A 257 7.03 -11.62 4.09
C ARG A 257 8.08 -12.63 3.64
N TYR A 258 7.98 -13.13 2.42
CA TYR A 258 8.98 -14.01 1.82
C TYR A 258 10.17 -13.26 1.22
N GLY A 259 10.20 -11.93 1.31
CA GLY A 259 11.31 -11.08 0.83
C GLY A 259 11.26 -10.77 -0.66
N VAL A 260 10.10 -10.96 -1.30
CA VAL A 260 9.86 -10.47 -2.67
C VAL A 260 9.52 -8.99 -2.62
N ARG A 261 10.32 -8.17 -3.30
CA ARG A 261 10.16 -6.71 -3.34
C ARG A 261 10.37 -6.21 -4.77
N PRO A 262 9.81 -5.05 -5.13
CA PRO A 262 10.18 -4.38 -6.38
C PRO A 262 11.70 -4.19 -6.44
N ARG A 263 12.24 -4.28 -7.65
CA ARG A 263 13.66 -4.12 -7.93
C ARG A 263 13.86 -2.95 -8.89
N GLU A 264 15.11 -2.64 -9.23
CA GLU A 264 15.48 -1.59 -10.19
C GLU A 264 14.86 -1.75 -11.58
N LYS A 265 14.63 -2.99 -12.00
CA LYS A 265 13.91 -3.29 -13.25
C LYS A 265 12.49 -3.71 -12.95
N GLU A 266 11.55 -3.23 -13.77
CA GLU A 266 10.15 -3.60 -13.68
C GLU A 266 9.98 -5.12 -13.74
N SER A 267 9.18 -5.65 -12.81
CA SER A 267 8.88 -7.07 -12.70
C SER A 267 7.40 -7.28 -12.40
N SER A 268 6.92 -8.51 -12.51
CA SER A 268 5.54 -8.83 -12.12
C SER A 268 5.25 -8.56 -10.63
N ALA A 269 6.28 -8.52 -9.77
CA ALA A 269 6.13 -8.08 -8.37
C ALA A 269 5.58 -6.64 -8.28
N ASP A 270 5.89 -5.78 -9.23
CA ASP A 270 5.36 -4.41 -9.31
C ASP A 270 3.85 -4.43 -9.56
N ARG A 271 3.34 -5.38 -10.36
CA ARG A 271 1.91 -5.52 -10.66
C ARG A 271 1.10 -5.82 -9.40
N PHE A 272 1.59 -6.72 -8.54
CA PHE A 272 0.93 -6.97 -7.24
C PHE A 272 0.84 -5.69 -6.41
N GLN A 273 1.87 -4.87 -6.40
CA GLN A 273 1.86 -3.62 -5.64
C GLN A 273 0.90 -2.56 -6.23
N ILE A 274 0.89 -2.43 -7.56
CA ILE A 274 0.03 -1.48 -8.26
C ILE A 274 -1.45 -1.86 -8.07
N GLU A 275 -1.76 -3.15 -8.22
CA GLU A 275 -3.12 -3.66 -8.11
C GLU A 275 -3.64 -3.71 -6.65
N ALA A 276 -2.74 -3.76 -5.65
CA ALA A 276 -3.10 -3.70 -4.25
C ALA A 276 -3.49 -2.27 -3.76
N CYS A 277 -3.34 -1.24 -4.59
CA CYS A 277 -3.76 0.11 -4.22
C CYS A 277 -5.29 0.25 -4.20
N SER A 278 -5.86 0.42 -3.01
CA SER A 278 -7.29 0.64 -2.79
C SER A 278 -7.78 2.05 -3.16
N ARG A 279 -6.85 2.97 -3.44
CA ARG A 279 -7.14 4.40 -3.67
C ARG A 279 -7.85 5.07 -2.49
N CYS A 280 -7.48 4.69 -1.26
CA CYS A 280 -8.04 5.25 -0.02
C CYS A 280 -7.82 6.76 0.12
N GLY A 281 -6.76 7.32 -0.49
CA GLY A 281 -6.44 8.74 -0.47
C GLY A 281 -5.51 9.18 0.67
N ILE A 282 -5.14 8.30 1.59
CA ILE A 282 -4.27 8.60 2.75
C ILE A 282 -2.94 9.24 2.32
N CYS A 283 -2.42 8.89 1.14
CA CYS A 283 -1.15 9.43 0.62
C CYS A 283 -1.27 10.87 0.07
N ILE A 284 -2.47 11.45 -0.01
CA ILE A 284 -2.67 12.83 -0.50
C ILE A 284 -2.29 13.84 0.59
N ASP A 285 -2.80 13.66 1.80
CA ASP A 285 -2.64 14.65 2.89
C ASP A 285 -1.17 14.88 3.31
N PRO A 286 -0.30 13.85 3.45
CA PRO A 286 1.10 14.05 3.80
C PRO A 286 1.96 14.59 2.64
N CYS A 287 1.41 14.73 1.43
CA CYS A 287 2.16 15.17 0.26
C CYS A 287 2.43 16.67 0.30
N GLN A 288 3.71 17.04 0.38
CA GLN A 288 4.12 18.45 0.43
C GLN A 288 3.76 19.22 -0.85
N LEU A 289 3.81 18.56 -2.02
CA LEU A 289 3.40 19.17 -3.27
C LEU A 289 1.93 19.58 -3.25
N GLN A 290 1.08 18.78 -2.60
CA GLN A 290 -0.33 19.10 -2.42
C GLN A 290 -0.55 20.17 -1.36
N SER A 291 0.08 19.99 -0.17
CA SER A 291 -0.21 20.84 0.99
C SER A 291 0.36 22.25 0.87
N VAL A 292 1.51 22.41 0.19
CA VAL A 292 2.23 23.68 0.07
C VAL A 292 2.02 24.33 -1.30
N LEU A 293 2.09 23.55 -2.38
CA LEU A 293 2.08 24.08 -3.75
C LEU A 293 0.74 23.89 -4.47
N GLY A 294 -0.23 23.19 -3.87
CA GLY A 294 -1.53 22.94 -4.48
C GLY A 294 -1.50 22.00 -5.70
N ILE A 295 -0.37 21.34 -5.97
CA ILE A 295 -0.25 20.39 -7.08
C ILE A 295 -0.99 19.11 -6.72
N ASP A 296 -2.00 18.72 -7.49
CA ASP A 296 -2.97 17.66 -7.13
C ASP A 296 -3.04 16.48 -8.11
N ASP A 297 -2.01 16.24 -8.91
CA ASP A 297 -1.97 15.14 -9.90
C ASP A 297 -0.76 14.19 -9.73
N VAL A 298 0.26 14.58 -8.97
CA VAL A 298 1.50 13.80 -8.79
C VAL A 298 1.49 12.86 -7.58
N GLN A 299 0.45 12.90 -6.73
CA GLN A 299 0.36 12.05 -5.53
C GLN A 299 0.33 10.56 -5.91
N SER A 300 0.84 9.73 -5.00
CA SER A 300 1.02 8.31 -5.28
C SER A 300 -0.26 7.58 -5.67
N VAL A 301 -1.43 8.02 -5.18
CA VAL A 301 -2.72 7.46 -5.58
C VAL A 301 -3.02 7.68 -7.07
N TYR A 302 -2.65 8.84 -7.62
CA TYR A 302 -2.83 9.15 -9.05
C TYR A 302 -1.76 8.48 -9.90
N PHE A 303 -0.51 8.51 -9.44
CA PHE A 303 0.59 7.77 -10.07
C PHE A 303 0.26 6.28 -10.23
N LEU A 304 -0.20 5.59 -9.18
CA LEU A 304 -0.56 4.17 -9.25
C LEU A 304 -1.78 3.92 -10.14
N ARG A 305 -2.77 4.83 -10.12
CA ARG A 305 -3.91 4.77 -11.03
C ARG A 305 -3.42 4.80 -12.47
N ASP A 306 -2.63 5.80 -12.82
CA ASP A 306 -2.20 6.04 -14.18
C ASP A 306 -1.29 4.91 -14.68
N ARG A 307 -0.45 4.37 -13.80
CA ARG A 307 0.36 3.19 -14.11
C ARG A 307 -0.50 1.93 -14.34
N ARG A 308 -1.53 1.71 -13.52
CA ARG A 308 -2.46 0.58 -13.67
C ARG A 308 -3.17 0.58 -15.02
N TYR A 309 -3.57 1.74 -15.50
CA TYR A 309 -4.38 1.89 -16.71
C TYR A 309 -3.57 2.35 -17.93
N GLY A 310 -2.25 2.35 -17.87
CA GLY A 310 -1.39 2.76 -18.99
C GLY A 310 -1.49 4.24 -19.36
N MET A 311 -1.93 5.08 -18.42
CA MET A 311 -2.11 6.53 -18.62
C MET A 311 -1.00 7.37 -17.97
N LEU A 312 0.05 6.72 -17.48
CA LEU A 312 1.13 7.42 -16.79
C LEU A 312 1.88 8.34 -17.74
N THR A 313 1.98 9.61 -17.39
CA THR A 313 2.82 10.59 -18.11
C THR A 313 4.18 10.74 -17.45
N ARG A 314 5.17 11.14 -18.24
CA ARG A 314 6.50 11.44 -17.72
C ARG A 314 6.47 12.51 -16.64
N GLU A 315 5.64 13.52 -16.81
CA GLU A 315 5.48 14.61 -15.85
C GLU A 315 5.03 14.09 -14.48
N VAL A 316 3.98 13.25 -14.43
CA VAL A 316 3.52 12.61 -13.18
C VAL A 316 4.62 11.74 -12.56
N ALA A 317 5.42 11.04 -13.36
CA ALA A 317 6.53 10.23 -12.86
C ALA A 317 7.67 11.10 -12.29
N GLN A 318 8.03 12.20 -12.95
CA GLN A 318 9.18 13.03 -12.61
C GLN A 318 8.90 14.04 -11.48
N ASN A 319 7.71 14.62 -11.40
CA ASN A 319 7.38 15.71 -10.48
C ASN A 319 7.11 15.24 -9.04
N CYS A 320 7.86 14.28 -8.52
CA CYS A 320 7.78 13.80 -7.15
C CYS A 320 9.08 14.04 -6.40
N LEU A 321 8.98 14.57 -5.18
CA LEU A 321 10.13 14.83 -4.31
C LEU A 321 10.80 13.57 -3.74
N MET A 322 10.23 12.38 -3.96
CA MET A 322 10.74 11.10 -3.44
C MET A 322 10.96 11.07 -1.91
N CYS A 323 10.25 11.91 -1.16
CA CYS A 323 10.43 12.09 0.29
C CYS A 323 9.91 10.92 1.15
N GLY A 324 9.24 9.92 0.59
CA GLY A 324 8.76 8.71 1.25
C GLY A 324 7.60 8.88 2.25
N ARG A 325 7.06 10.10 2.46
CA ARG A 325 5.94 10.32 3.41
C ARG A 325 4.70 9.49 3.07
N CYS A 326 4.35 9.42 1.79
CA CYS A 326 3.21 8.64 1.30
C CYS A 326 3.44 7.13 1.50
N GLN A 327 4.66 6.64 1.32
CA GLN A 327 5.03 5.24 1.54
C GLN A 327 4.94 4.87 3.03
N ALA A 328 5.47 5.72 3.92
CA ALA A 328 5.42 5.50 5.36
C ALA A 328 3.99 5.48 5.93
N LYS A 329 3.04 6.16 5.27
CA LYS A 329 1.63 6.20 5.67
C LYS A 329 0.75 5.21 4.90
N CYS A 330 1.29 4.50 3.90
CA CYS A 330 0.51 3.56 3.11
C CYS A 330 0.07 2.35 3.96
N PRO A 331 -1.23 2.12 4.15
CA PRO A 331 -1.71 1.02 4.98
C PRO A 331 -1.38 -0.34 4.38
N VAL A 332 -1.36 -0.44 3.05
CA VAL A 332 -1.02 -1.66 2.30
C VAL A 332 0.49 -1.93 2.31
N GLY A 333 1.32 -0.89 2.57
CA GLY A 333 2.78 -1.01 2.57
C GLY A 333 3.39 -1.15 1.17
N ILE A 334 2.85 -0.43 0.19
CA ILE A 334 3.36 -0.37 -1.18
C ILE A 334 4.69 0.37 -1.21
N ASP A 335 5.69 -0.16 -1.91
CA ASP A 335 6.98 0.48 -2.14
C ASP A 335 6.90 1.51 -3.27
N LEU A 336 6.32 2.66 -2.93
CA LEU A 336 6.00 3.74 -3.86
C LEU A 336 7.23 4.36 -4.49
N ASN A 337 8.33 4.45 -3.73
CA ASN A 337 9.56 5.07 -4.22
C ASN A 337 10.23 4.21 -5.29
N THR A 338 10.36 2.90 -5.06
CA THR A 338 10.94 2.00 -6.07
C THR A 338 10.09 1.94 -7.34
N LEU A 339 8.75 1.83 -7.19
CA LEU A 339 7.85 1.86 -8.33
C LEU A 339 7.98 3.14 -9.18
N ARG A 340 8.19 4.29 -8.53
CA ARG A 340 8.35 5.56 -9.22
C ARG A 340 9.71 5.66 -9.92
N LEU A 341 10.77 5.16 -9.29
CA LEU A 341 12.10 5.09 -9.92
C LEU A 341 12.07 4.22 -11.17
N ASN A 342 11.44 3.04 -11.10
CA ASN A 342 11.27 2.17 -12.26
C ASN A 342 10.53 2.87 -13.40
N SER A 343 9.47 3.64 -13.08
CA SER A 343 8.75 4.40 -14.10
C SER A 343 9.61 5.51 -14.72
N ARG A 344 10.45 6.18 -13.94
CA ARG A 344 11.37 7.20 -14.45
C ARG A 344 12.40 6.60 -15.40
N ASP A 345 12.96 5.45 -15.05
CA ASP A 345 13.92 4.72 -15.89
C ASP A 345 13.29 4.30 -17.22
N THR A 346 12.08 3.74 -17.17
CA THR A 346 11.36 3.30 -18.37
C THR A 346 10.92 4.45 -19.28
N MET A 347 10.60 5.62 -18.70
CA MET A 347 10.06 6.79 -19.43
C MET A 347 11.11 7.85 -19.79
N ARG A 348 12.40 7.57 -19.64
CA ARG A 348 13.44 8.49 -20.06
C ARG A 348 13.41 8.67 -21.59
N ASN A 349 13.65 9.90 -22.06
CA ASN A 349 13.58 10.23 -23.50
C ASN A 349 14.88 9.95 -24.24
N THR A 350 16.00 9.90 -23.53
CA THR A 350 17.32 9.73 -24.13
C THR A 350 17.94 8.43 -23.64
N PRO A 351 18.64 7.70 -24.50
CA PRO A 351 19.46 6.58 -24.06
C PRO A 351 20.44 7.05 -22.98
N ASP A 352 20.79 6.16 -22.06
CA ASP A 352 21.84 6.41 -21.08
C ASP A 352 23.20 6.40 -21.79
N GLU A 353 23.50 7.48 -22.50
CA GLU A 353 24.78 7.68 -23.12
C GLU A 353 25.87 7.86 -22.05
N ARG A 354 27.11 7.61 -22.39
CA ARG A 354 28.25 7.71 -21.45
C ARG A 354 28.63 9.16 -21.07
N ARG A 355 27.72 10.10 -21.19
CA ARG A 355 27.95 11.54 -20.92
C ARG A 355 28.35 11.85 -19.46
N TYR A 356 28.08 10.93 -18.53
CA TYR A 356 28.49 11.05 -17.13
C TYR A 356 29.76 10.25 -16.80
N ASP A 357 30.47 9.71 -17.79
CA ASP A 357 31.69 8.97 -17.59
C ASP A 357 32.95 9.89 -17.50
N TYR A 358 32.76 11.19 -17.60
CA TYR A 358 33.86 12.21 -17.56
C TYR A 358 34.65 12.20 -16.22
N PHE A 359 34.06 11.66 -15.15
CA PHE A 359 34.73 11.52 -13.84
C PHE A 359 35.60 10.27 -13.73
N LYS A 360 35.57 9.34 -14.69
CA LYS A 360 36.42 8.18 -14.69
C LYS A 360 37.91 8.59 -14.81
N GLY A 361 38.69 8.05 -13.88
CA GLY A 361 40.12 8.35 -13.80
C GLY A 361 40.47 9.64 -13.08
N LEU A 362 39.48 10.39 -12.58
CA LEU A 362 39.70 11.61 -11.81
C LEU A 362 39.68 11.28 -10.32
N ASP A 363 40.86 11.12 -9.72
CA ASP A 363 40.96 11.06 -8.24
C ASP A 363 41.16 12.51 -7.74
N ARG A 364 40.13 13.00 -7.03
CA ARG A 364 40.11 14.33 -6.41
C ARG A 364 40.11 14.26 -4.90
N SER A 365 40.49 13.11 -4.37
CA SER A 365 40.62 12.90 -2.95
C SER A 365 41.87 13.61 -2.40
N GLU A 366 41.89 13.78 -1.08
CA GLU A 366 42.99 14.38 -0.34
C GLU A 366 43.14 13.70 1.02
N GLY A 367 44.37 13.63 1.51
CA GLY A 367 44.68 13.00 2.81
C GLY A 367 44.87 11.51 2.71
N GLU A 368 45.17 10.92 3.86
CA GLU A 368 45.37 9.49 4.04
C GLU A 368 44.61 9.01 5.29
N GLY A 369 44.39 7.71 5.42
CA GLY A 369 43.74 7.15 6.59
C GLY A 369 42.78 6.00 6.25
N LYS A 370 42.35 5.28 7.25
CA LYS A 370 41.33 4.21 7.14
C LYS A 370 39.91 4.71 7.31
N VAL A 371 39.78 5.96 7.79
CA VAL A 371 38.51 6.66 7.85
C VAL A 371 38.38 7.49 6.59
N GLY A 372 37.42 7.17 5.77
CA GLY A 372 37.07 7.96 4.59
C GLY A 372 35.95 8.93 4.91
N TYR A 373 36.08 10.18 4.46
CA TYR A 373 35.00 11.14 4.53
C TYR A 373 34.49 11.47 3.13
N PHE A 374 33.20 11.29 2.91
CA PHE A 374 32.48 11.66 1.70
C PHE A 374 31.46 12.73 2.08
N ALA A 375 31.78 13.99 1.84
CA ALA A 375 30.91 15.11 2.20
C ALA A 375 29.56 15.05 1.48
N GLY A 376 29.59 14.75 0.17
CA GLY A 376 28.44 14.72 -0.71
C GLY A 376 28.17 16.09 -1.34
N CYS A 377 27.66 16.10 -2.56
CA CYS A 377 27.49 17.32 -3.37
C CYS A 377 26.65 18.42 -2.70
N MET A 378 25.66 18.05 -1.88
CA MET A 378 24.86 19.01 -1.11
C MET A 378 25.66 19.63 0.03
N THR A 379 26.56 18.90 0.66
CA THR A 379 27.43 19.40 1.74
C THR A 379 28.49 20.36 1.19
N LEU A 380 28.97 20.10 -0.04
CA LEU A 380 29.89 21.00 -0.73
C LEU A 380 29.28 22.41 -0.97
N LEU A 381 27.95 22.49 -1.04
CA LEU A 381 27.22 23.77 -1.10
C LEU A 381 27.05 24.44 0.27
N THR A 382 27.48 23.80 1.35
CA THR A 382 27.40 24.30 2.72
C THR A 382 28.80 24.35 3.36
N PRO A 383 29.65 25.34 3.02
CA PRO A 383 31.05 25.39 3.49
C PRO A 383 31.24 25.31 4.99
N ARG A 384 30.25 25.83 5.76
CA ARG A 384 30.28 25.75 7.23
C ARG A 384 30.30 24.32 7.75
N THR A 385 29.54 23.41 7.12
CA THR A 385 29.52 22.00 7.52
C THR A 385 30.87 21.34 7.20
N MET A 386 31.46 21.66 6.06
CA MET A 386 32.76 21.12 5.70
C MET A 386 33.85 21.58 6.67
N THR A 387 33.92 22.88 6.94
CA THR A 387 34.89 23.46 7.90
C THR A 387 34.67 22.89 9.33
N ALA A 388 33.41 22.68 9.73
CA ALA A 388 33.11 22.07 11.04
C ALA A 388 33.63 20.64 11.11
N MET A 389 33.39 19.83 10.07
CA MET A 389 33.88 18.44 10.04
C MET A 389 35.42 18.37 10.04
N GLU A 390 36.08 19.26 9.29
CA GLU A 390 37.53 19.34 9.30
C GLU A 390 38.09 19.64 10.72
N ARG A 391 37.50 20.62 11.41
CA ARG A 391 37.84 20.93 12.82
C ARG A 391 37.59 19.77 13.75
N ILE A 392 36.48 19.03 13.56
CA ILE A 392 36.13 17.85 14.39
C ILE A 392 37.18 16.76 14.18
N PHE A 393 37.55 16.42 12.94
CA PHE A 393 38.58 15.45 12.66
C PHE A 393 39.94 15.83 13.26
N THR A 394 40.34 17.08 13.08
CA THR A 394 41.59 17.61 13.65
C THR A 394 41.57 17.55 15.18
N ALA A 395 40.47 17.99 15.83
CA ALA A 395 40.34 17.96 17.29
C ALA A 395 40.34 16.54 17.87
N ALA A 396 39.81 15.58 17.10
CA ALA A 396 39.79 14.16 17.49
C ALA A 396 41.11 13.43 17.16
N GLY A 397 42.07 14.06 16.49
CA GLY A 397 43.29 13.44 16.02
C GLY A 397 43.06 12.33 14.99
N GLU A 398 42.03 12.51 14.13
CA GLU A 398 41.71 11.54 13.07
C GLU A 398 42.44 11.86 11.79
N GLU A 399 43.16 10.89 11.26
CA GLU A 399 43.68 10.89 9.88
C GLU A 399 42.56 10.44 8.95
N VAL A 400 42.14 11.37 8.07
CA VAL A 400 40.99 11.18 7.21
C VAL A 400 41.36 11.32 5.75
N TRP A 401 41.06 10.29 4.99
CA TRP A 401 41.01 10.39 3.55
C TRP A 401 39.70 11.02 3.11
N TRP A 402 39.77 12.17 2.44
CA TRP A 402 38.59 12.93 2.01
C TRP A 402 38.32 12.69 0.53
N ALA A 403 37.25 11.93 0.22
CA ALA A 403 36.95 11.44 -1.11
C ALA A 403 36.62 12.54 -2.13
N ASP A 404 35.92 13.58 -1.72
CA ASP A 404 35.38 14.65 -2.57
C ASP A 404 35.87 16.04 -2.16
N ARG A 405 37.04 16.14 -1.54
CA ARG A 405 37.63 17.41 -1.07
C ARG A 405 37.68 18.48 -2.17
N ASN A 406 38.11 18.06 -3.34
CA ASN A 406 38.30 18.92 -4.51
C ASN A 406 37.12 18.82 -5.51
N GLY A 407 35.96 18.32 -5.05
CA GLY A 407 34.74 18.16 -5.83
C GLY A 407 34.80 16.98 -6.80
N GLY A 408 33.84 16.91 -7.70
CA GLY A 408 33.84 15.98 -8.83
C GLY A 408 33.31 14.57 -8.56
N VAL A 409 32.97 14.21 -7.31
CA VAL A 409 32.47 12.87 -6.96
C VAL A 409 31.01 12.96 -6.50
N CYS A 410 30.19 12.04 -6.96
CA CYS A 410 28.76 11.95 -6.59
C CYS A 410 28.39 10.53 -6.19
N CYS A 411 27.47 10.37 -5.24
CA CYS A 411 26.97 9.04 -4.84
C CYS A 411 26.12 8.34 -5.90
N GLY A 412 25.76 9.01 -7.00
CA GLY A 412 24.93 8.47 -8.09
C GLY A 412 23.42 8.67 -7.89
N ARG A 413 22.96 9.11 -6.73
CA ARG A 413 21.52 9.28 -6.47
C ARG A 413 20.79 10.23 -7.42
N PRO A 414 21.31 11.40 -7.77
CA PRO A 414 20.65 12.29 -8.75
C PRO A 414 20.42 11.63 -10.11
N LEU A 415 21.40 10.86 -10.58
CA LEU A 415 21.28 10.10 -11.84
C LEU A 415 20.18 9.04 -11.75
N LYS A 416 20.16 8.29 -10.66
CA LYS A 416 19.11 7.30 -10.43
C LYS A 416 17.72 7.96 -10.34
N LEU A 417 17.61 9.10 -9.65
CA LEU A 417 16.34 9.84 -9.54
C LEU A 417 15.85 10.40 -10.88
N SER A 418 16.75 10.68 -11.82
CA SER A 418 16.37 11.11 -13.18
C SER A 418 16.04 9.95 -14.12
N GLY A 419 16.27 8.69 -13.72
CA GLY A 419 16.11 7.51 -14.55
C GLY A 419 17.38 7.11 -15.32
N GLU A 420 18.53 7.68 -14.99
CA GLU A 420 19.84 7.35 -15.59
C GLU A 420 20.50 6.21 -14.80
N THR A 421 19.83 5.06 -14.75
CA THR A 421 20.19 3.95 -13.85
C THR A 421 21.56 3.35 -14.19
N ASP A 422 21.90 3.21 -15.48
CA ASP A 422 23.16 2.64 -15.90
C ASP A 422 24.33 3.57 -15.60
N SER A 423 24.17 4.91 -15.80
CA SER A 423 25.18 5.89 -15.41
C SER A 423 25.37 5.92 -13.88
N ALA A 424 24.28 5.84 -13.13
CA ALA A 424 24.35 5.74 -11.67
C ALA A 424 25.15 4.49 -11.23
N ARG A 425 24.91 3.34 -11.86
CA ARG A 425 25.64 2.10 -11.57
C ARG A 425 27.12 2.21 -11.86
N ARG A 426 27.51 2.76 -13.02
CA ARG A 426 28.93 2.99 -13.36
C ARG A 426 29.63 3.90 -12.36
N MET A 427 28.94 4.96 -11.90
CA MET A 427 29.44 5.85 -10.86
C MET A 427 29.62 5.15 -9.52
N MET A 428 28.68 4.30 -9.13
CA MET A 428 28.77 3.49 -7.90
C MET A 428 29.94 2.51 -7.96
N GLU A 429 30.16 1.85 -9.09
CA GLU A 429 31.29 0.95 -9.31
C GLU A 429 32.62 1.69 -9.21
N TYR A 430 32.74 2.86 -9.84
CA TYR A 430 33.91 3.72 -9.75
C TYR A 430 34.23 4.11 -8.30
N ASN A 431 33.25 4.64 -7.57
CA ASN A 431 33.45 5.03 -6.18
C ASN A 431 33.83 3.82 -5.28
N THR A 432 33.22 2.67 -5.54
CA THR A 432 33.56 1.43 -4.81
C THR A 432 35.02 1.05 -5.01
N GLN A 433 35.53 1.14 -6.24
CA GLN A 433 36.94 0.89 -6.56
C GLN A 433 37.84 1.92 -5.88
N LEU A 434 37.44 3.19 -5.87
CA LEU A 434 38.17 4.28 -5.23
C LEU A 434 38.31 4.02 -3.72
N PHE A 435 37.23 3.71 -3.01
CA PHE A 435 37.25 3.39 -1.57
C PHE A 435 38.14 2.18 -1.24
N ARG A 436 38.10 1.15 -2.08
CA ARG A 436 38.95 -0.05 -1.91
C ARG A 436 40.42 0.26 -2.16
N ARG A 437 40.74 1.07 -3.18
CA ARG A 437 42.11 1.47 -3.49
C ARG A 437 42.78 2.21 -2.33
N HIS A 438 42.03 3.08 -1.65
CA HIS A 438 42.51 3.81 -0.48
C HIS A 438 42.37 3.02 0.84
N GLY A 439 41.98 1.76 0.81
CA GLY A 439 41.92 0.88 1.98
C GLY A 439 40.96 1.32 3.07
N ILE A 440 39.87 2.02 2.69
CA ILE A 440 38.89 2.57 3.63
C ILE A 440 38.19 1.45 4.39
N ARG A 441 38.07 1.61 5.71
CA ARG A 441 37.32 0.71 6.60
C ARG A 441 36.04 1.32 7.15
N THR A 442 36.08 2.64 7.40
CA THR A 442 34.90 3.40 7.84
C THR A 442 34.66 4.55 6.88
N LEU A 443 33.50 4.60 6.27
CA LEU A 443 33.07 5.69 5.39
C LEU A 443 32.06 6.57 6.13
N VAL A 444 32.48 7.79 6.46
CA VAL A 444 31.66 8.81 7.11
C VAL A 444 31.07 9.74 6.03
N THR A 445 29.78 10.04 6.12
CA THR A 445 29.17 11.04 5.21
C THR A 445 28.31 12.02 5.96
N SER A 446 28.31 13.29 5.52
CA SER A 446 27.41 14.32 6.06
C SER A 446 26.08 14.39 5.32
N CYS A 447 25.97 13.75 4.18
CA CYS A 447 24.74 13.76 3.38
C CYS A 447 23.87 12.53 3.69
N PRO A 448 22.65 12.69 4.25
CA PRO A 448 21.74 11.59 4.54
C PRO A 448 21.37 10.75 3.31
N ILE A 449 21.29 11.39 2.15
CA ILE A 449 21.00 10.71 0.87
C ILE A 449 22.18 9.80 0.51
N CYS A 450 23.41 10.29 0.61
CA CYS A 450 24.61 9.50 0.34
C CYS A 450 24.72 8.32 1.30
N LEU A 451 24.46 8.53 2.60
CA LEU A 451 24.44 7.45 3.60
C LEU A 451 23.53 6.30 3.16
N LYS A 452 22.28 6.62 2.81
CA LYS A 452 21.29 5.62 2.39
C LYS A 452 21.75 4.88 1.14
N VAL A 453 22.22 5.59 0.15
CA VAL A 453 22.70 5.01 -1.12
C VAL A 453 23.90 4.09 -0.87
N PHE A 454 24.88 4.50 -0.08
CA PHE A 454 26.02 3.66 0.27
C PHE A 454 25.63 2.39 1.02
N ARG A 455 24.64 2.46 1.91
CA ARG A 455 24.18 1.29 2.68
C ARG A 455 23.29 0.32 1.90
N GLU A 456 22.47 0.82 1.00
CA GLU A 456 21.44 0.02 0.33
C GLU A 456 21.81 -0.40 -1.09
N GLU A 457 22.63 0.39 -1.79
CA GLU A 457 22.85 0.24 -3.23
C GLU A 457 24.29 -0.10 -3.61
N TYR A 458 25.26 0.29 -2.79
CA TYR A 458 26.66 -0.06 -2.99
C TYR A 458 27.01 -1.44 -2.45
N ARG A 459 28.04 -2.07 -3.04
CA ARG A 459 28.63 -3.31 -2.53
C ARG A 459 29.92 -2.98 -1.79
N LEU A 460 29.80 -2.51 -0.55
CA LEU A 460 30.89 -2.06 0.30
C LEU A 460 31.24 -3.11 1.37
N ASP A 461 31.42 -4.37 0.94
CA ASP A 461 31.78 -5.46 1.86
C ASP A 461 33.06 -5.09 2.61
N GLY A 462 33.01 -5.15 3.95
CA GLY A 462 34.14 -4.81 4.84
C GLY A 462 34.32 -3.30 5.11
N ILE A 463 33.46 -2.42 4.53
CA ILE A 463 33.47 -0.98 4.80
C ILE A 463 32.23 -0.63 5.61
N ARG A 464 32.43 -0.10 6.81
CA ARG A 464 31.36 0.40 7.67
C ARG A 464 30.92 1.80 7.20
N VAL A 465 29.66 1.98 6.90
CA VAL A 465 29.10 3.27 6.44
C VAL A 465 28.26 3.91 7.55
N ILE A 466 28.60 5.14 7.95
CA ILE A 466 27.92 5.86 9.03
C ILE A 466 27.71 7.34 8.70
N HIS A 467 26.68 7.93 9.30
CA HIS A 467 26.45 9.38 9.23
C HIS A 467 27.41 10.12 10.18
N HIS A 468 27.75 11.36 9.83
CA HIS A 468 28.65 12.17 10.68
C HIS A 468 28.14 12.33 12.11
N SER A 469 26.81 12.43 12.34
CA SER A 469 26.26 12.52 13.70
C SER A 469 26.52 11.27 14.53
N GLN A 470 26.47 10.08 13.92
CA GLN A 470 26.82 8.83 14.58
C GLN A 470 28.32 8.79 14.90
N TYR A 471 29.15 9.21 13.94
CA TYR A 471 30.60 9.22 14.12
C TYR A 471 31.03 10.20 15.21
N ILE A 472 30.46 11.40 15.24
CA ILE A 472 30.70 12.42 16.29
C ILE A 472 30.33 11.87 17.66
N LEU A 473 29.18 11.20 17.79
CA LEU A 473 28.74 10.60 19.04
C LEU A 473 29.72 9.50 19.51
N GLU A 474 30.26 8.70 18.59
CA GLU A 474 31.29 7.71 18.90
C GLU A 474 32.59 8.37 19.40
N LEU A 475 33.06 9.44 18.78
CA LEU A 475 34.23 10.18 19.21
C LEU A 475 34.04 10.80 20.61
N LEU A 476 32.85 11.33 20.89
CA LEU A 476 32.48 11.84 22.22
C LEU A 476 32.47 10.72 23.26
N SER A 477 31.85 9.60 22.94
CA SER A 477 31.76 8.44 23.83
C SER A 477 33.14 7.81 24.12
N ALA A 478 34.04 7.88 23.15
CA ALA A 478 35.43 7.42 23.30
C ALA A 478 36.34 8.45 24.01
N GLY A 479 35.83 9.62 24.39
CA GLY A 479 36.60 10.69 25.02
C GLY A 479 37.60 11.40 24.09
N ARG A 480 37.53 11.12 22.78
CA ARG A 480 38.41 11.69 21.75
C ARG A 480 37.99 13.07 21.30
N LEU A 481 36.74 13.45 21.59
CA LEU A 481 36.20 14.78 21.37
C LEU A 481 35.52 15.26 22.67
N ARG A 482 35.68 16.51 22.99
CA ARG A 482 35.02 17.15 24.14
C ARG A 482 34.20 18.34 23.66
N LEU A 483 32.99 18.48 24.13
CA LEU A 483 32.12 19.59 23.83
C LEU A 483 31.82 20.37 25.12
N GLU A 484 31.80 21.68 24.98
CA GLU A 484 31.29 22.56 26.04
C GLU A 484 29.77 22.67 25.91
N ARG A 485 29.10 22.72 27.04
CA ARG A 485 27.65 22.83 27.08
C ARG A 485 27.23 24.26 26.74
N GLY A 486 26.60 24.44 25.59
CA GLY A 486 26.04 25.72 25.17
C GLY A 486 24.73 26.04 25.88
N ALA A 487 24.40 27.33 26.05
CA ALA A 487 23.14 27.82 26.65
C ALA A 487 21.97 27.88 25.63
N ALA A 488 22.24 27.70 24.35
CA ALA A 488 21.24 27.86 23.30
C ALA A 488 20.37 26.59 23.12
N SER A 489 19.06 26.79 22.94
CA SER A 489 18.14 25.74 22.54
C SER A 489 18.00 25.70 21.03
N TYR A 490 18.02 24.48 20.45
CA TYR A 490 17.91 24.28 19.01
C TYR A 490 16.71 23.36 18.71
N ALA A 491 15.98 23.67 17.64
CA ALA A 491 15.02 22.77 17.06
C ALA A 491 15.71 21.97 15.93
N TYR A 492 15.71 20.64 16.06
CA TYR A 492 16.29 19.79 15.03
C TYR A 492 15.21 19.30 14.06
N HIS A 493 15.40 19.55 12.76
CA HIS A 493 14.55 19.04 11.70
C HIS A 493 15.16 17.75 11.15
N ASP A 494 14.47 16.61 11.32
CA ASP A 494 14.93 15.32 10.79
C ASP A 494 14.97 15.32 9.26
N PRO A 495 16.15 15.17 8.64
CA PRO A 495 16.22 14.95 7.20
C PRO A 495 15.47 13.68 6.80
N CYS A 496 14.71 13.76 5.69
CA CYS A 496 13.84 12.65 5.28
C CYS A 496 14.57 11.31 5.14
N GLU A 497 15.77 11.33 4.57
CA GLU A 497 16.55 10.12 4.30
C GLU A 497 17.37 9.66 5.52
N LEU A 498 17.62 10.53 6.51
CA LEU A 498 18.27 10.16 7.77
C LEU A 498 17.26 9.48 8.71
N GLY A 499 16.16 10.18 9.04
CA GLY A 499 15.14 9.69 9.93
C GLY A 499 14.32 8.55 9.29
N ARG A 500 13.37 8.87 8.40
CA ARG A 500 12.50 7.85 7.80
C ARG A 500 13.24 6.87 6.90
N GLY A 501 14.25 7.35 6.17
CA GLY A 501 14.99 6.54 5.21
C GLY A 501 15.99 5.58 5.86
N SER A 502 16.63 5.96 6.96
CA SER A 502 17.73 5.20 7.59
C SER A 502 17.49 4.85 9.05
N GLY A 503 16.39 5.31 9.67
CA GLY A 503 16.05 5.03 11.06
C GLY A 503 16.92 5.74 12.10
N ILE A 504 17.66 6.78 11.71
CA ILE A 504 18.60 7.50 12.57
C ILE A 504 17.90 8.75 13.09
N TYR A 505 17.55 8.75 14.36
CA TYR A 505 16.82 9.83 15.05
C TYR A 505 17.53 10.33 16.30
N ASP A 506 18.14 9.45 17.07
CA ASP A 506 18.65 9.75 18.40
C ASP A 506 20.04 10.41 18.35
N GLU A 507 20.94 9.88 17.54
CA GLU A 507 22.33 10.34 17.46
C GLU A 507 22.48 11.82 17.03
N PRO A 508 21.64 12.37 16.14
CA PRO A 508 21.70 13.81 15.85
C PRO A 508 21.20 14.71 16.99
N ARG A 509 20.51 14.14 17.99
CA ARG A 509 19.95 14.88 19.15
C ARG A 509 20.81 14.73 20.39
N ALA A 510 21.58 13.66 20.48
CA ALA A 510 22.48 13.38 21.59
C ALA A 510 23.68 14.32 21.60
#